data_7f50bcd140c11cc3ab1a57437500a809
#
_entry.id   7f50bcd140c11cc3ab1a57437500a809
#
_cell.length_a   1.000
_cell.length_b   1.000
_cell.length_c   1.000
_cell.angle_alpha   90.00
_cell.angle_beta   90.00
_cell.angle_gamma   90.00
#
_symmetry.space_group_name_H-M   'P 1'
#
loop_
_entity.id
_entity.type
_entity.pdbx_description
1 polymer ?
#
loop_
_entity_poly.entity_id
_entity_poly.type
_entity_poly.pdbx_seq_one_letter_code
_entity_poly.pdbx_strand_id
1 'polypeptide(L)'
;RAVLASGATIPSRTVIVTAGARASGLAGLMPVELDELGRLPVDPMLRVDGVDGVYAAGDLARAFVDEEHIALMSCQHAMVMGKYAGHNAAGDLLGLPLVPYRQDRYVTCLDLGSWGAVFSDGWSREVQAIKQDAKQRKQVTMTQRIYPPSGDAAAILEAARL
;
A
#
# COMPACT_ATOMS: atom_id res chain seq x y z
N ARG A 1 22.25 -0.67 25.19
CA ARG A 1 23.11 -1.17 24.09
C ARG A 1 22.29 -1.90 23.06
N ALA A 2 22.65 -1.81 21.79
CA ALA A 2 22.14 -2.67 20.72
C ALA A 2 23.15 -3.78 20.42
N VAL A 3 22.68 -4.99 20.19
CA VAL A 3 23.50 -6.15 19.78
C VAL A 3 23.05 -6.54 18.36
N LEU A 4 23.99 -6.56 17.44
CA LEU A 4 23.74 -6.94 16.04
C LEU A 4 23.78 -8.46 15.88
N ALA A 5 23.21 -8.98 14.80
CA ALA A 5 23.25 -10.41 14.48
C ALA A 5 24.70 -10.96 14.34
N SER A 6 25.64 -10.12 13.97
CA SER A 6 27.09 -10.43 13.95
C SER A 6 27.73 -10.61 15.33
N GLY A 7 26.99 -10.34 16.42
CA GLY A 7 27.51 -10.29 17.79
C GLY A 7 28.15 -8.96 18.19
N ALA A 8 28.33 -8.03 17.24
CA ALA A 8 28.87 -6.70 17.55
C ALA A 8 27.91 -5.91 18.45
N THR A 9 28.46 -5.15 19.40
CA THR A 9 27.70 -4.36 20.35
C THR A 9 27.91 -2.87 20.10
N ILE A 10 26.81 -2.13 19.98
CA ILE A 10 26.80 -0.68 19.84
C ILE A 10 26.37 -0.06 21.18
N PRO A 11 27.23 0.68 21.88
CA PRO A 11 26.84 1.41 23.08
C PRO A 11 25.77 2.43 22.74
N SER A 12 24.59 2.32 23.35
CA SER A 12 23.48 3.26 23.12
C SER A 12 22.62 3.38 24.37
N ARG A 13 22.11 4.60 24.64
CA ARG A 13 21.14 4.87 25.70
C ARG A 13 19.70 4.65 25.20
N THR A 14 19.46 4.92 23.92
CA THR A 14 18.17 4.76 23.24
C THR A 14 18.38 4.04 21.93
N VAL A 15 17.48 3.09 21.62
CA VAL A 15 17.43 2.37 20.35
C VAL A 15 16.07 2.65 19.72
N ILE A 16 16.05 3.17 18.49
CA ILE A 16 14.82 3.42 17.73
C ILE A 16 14.79 2.40 16.60
N VAL A 17 13.73 1.57 16.57
CA VAL A 17 13.52 0.55 15.55
C VAL A 17 12.54 1.07 14.50
N THR A 18 12.99 1.16 13.25
CA THR A 18 12.20 1.60 12.09
C THR A 18 12.23 0.52 11.00
N ALA A 19 11.81 -0.69 11.35
CA ALA A 19 12.04 -1.90 10.56
C ALA A 19 11.10 -2.05 9.33
N GLY A 20 10.19 -1.11 9.09
CA GLY A 20 9.19 -1.22 8.01
C GLY A 20 8.04 -2.17 8.34
N ALA A 21 7.27 -2.54 7.32
CA ALA A 21 6.10 -3.41 7.43
C ALA A 21 6.36 -4.78 6.79
N ARG A 22 5.62 -5.78 7.25
CA ARG A 22 5.47 -7.10 6.63
C ARG A 22 3.99 -7.38 6.43
N ALA A 23 3.66 -8.25 5.48
CA ALA A 23 2.30 -8.69 5.26
C ALA A 23 1.74 -9.42 6.49
N SER A 24 0.42 -9.40 6.62
CA SER A 24 -0.28 -10.16 7.66
C SER A 24 -0.01 -11.65 7.55
N GLY A 25 0.08 -12.34 8.68
CA GLY A 25 0.20 -13.80 8.73
C GLY A 25 -0.95 -14.56 8.05
N LEU A 26 -2.06 -13.89 7.72
CA LEU A 26 -3.15 -14.48 6.93
C LEU A 26 -2.70 -14.98 5.56
N ALA A 27 -1.67 -14.36 4.94
CA ALA A 27 -1.09 -14.85 3.69
C ALA A 27 -0.59 -16.28 3.79
N GLY A 28 -0.04 -16.68 4.95
CA GLY A 28 0.45 -18.03 5.20
C GLY A 28 -0.63 -19.12 5.25
N LEU A 29 -1.91 -18.76 5.20
CA LEU A 29 -3.01 -19.71 5.07
C LEU A 29 -3.25 -20.15 3.63
N MET A 30 -2.68 -19.44 2.65
CA MET A 30 -2.79 -19.77 1.23
C MET A 30 -1.71 -20.79 0.83
N PRO A 31 -2.05 -21.77 -0.02
CA PRO A 31 -1.11 -22.81 -0.47
C PRO A 31 -0.18 -22.31 -1.58
N VAL A 32 0.44 -21.13 -1.37
CA VAL A 32 1.32 -20.47 -2.35
C VAL A 32 2.61 -20.02 -1.69
N GLU A 33 3.68 -19.89 -2.46
CA GLU A 33 4.93 -19.33 -2.00
C GLU A 33 4.82 -17.82 -1.83
N LEU A 34 5.17 -17.32 -0.65
CA LEU A 34 5.15 -15.89 -0.33
C LEU A 34 6.50 -15.24 -0.65
N ASP A 35 6.50 -13.96 -0.94
CA ASP A 35 7.73 -13.21 -1.07
C ASP A 35 8.43 -12.97 0.29
N GLU A 36 9.62 -12.33 0.26
CA GLU A 36 10.42 -12.04 1.47
C GLU A 36 9.68 -11.17 2.51
N LEU A 37 8.69 -10.39 2.09
CA LEU A 37 7.85 -9.58 2.97
C LEU A 37 6.57 -10.31 3.39
N GLY A 38 6.39 -11.56 2.99
CA GLY A 38 5.23 -12.38 3.30
C GLY A 38 3.99 -12.05 2.46
N ARG A 39 4.17 -11.46 1.26
CA ARG A 39 3.06 -11.07 0.38
C ARG A 39 2.70 -12.20 -0.59
N LEU A 40 1.42 -12.28 -0.92
CA LEU A 40 0.86 -13.17 -1.92
C LEU A 40 1.24 -12.70 -3.33
N PRO A 41 1.76 -13.55 -4.22
CA PRO A 41 1.88 -13.22 -5.63
C PRO A 41 0.49 -13.09 -6.25
N VAL A 42 0.29 -12.05 -7.06
CA VAL A 42 -0.98 -11.82 -7.77
C VAL A 42 -0.73 -11.48 -9.23
N ASP A 43 -1.69 -11.88 -10.08
CA ASP A 43 -1.72 -11.50 -11.49
C ASP A 43 -2.12 -10.01 -11.67
N PRO A 44 -2.09 -9.47 -12.90
CA PRO A 44 -2.52 -8.09 -13.13
C PRO A 44 -3.97 -7.79 -12.74
N MET A 45 -4.84 -8.79 -12.63
CA MET A 45 -6.24 -8.62 -12.17
C MET A 45 -6.37 -8.75 -10.66
N LEU A 46 -5.25 -8.87 -9.93
CA LEU A 46 -5.15 -9.06 -8.48
C LEU A 46 -5.68 -10.43 -7.98
N ARG A 47 -5.75 -11.43 -8.87
CA ARG A 47 -6.02 -12.82 -8.46
C ARG A 47 -4.76 -13.41 -7.86
N VAL A 48 -4.91 -14.20 -6.80
CA VAL A 48 -3.78 -14.93 -6.19
C VAL A 48 -3.32 -16.03 -7.14
N ASP A 49 -2.06 -16.04 -7.50
CA ASP A 49 -1.49 -17.01 -8.41
C ASP A 49 -1.68 -18.44 -7.88
N GLY A 50 -2.26 -19.30 -8.71
CA GLY A 50 -2.48 -20.72 -8.38
C GLY A 50 -3.63 -21.01 -7.41
N VAL A 51 -4.48 -20.03 -7.08
CA VAL A 51 -5.66 -20.22 -6.22
C VAL A 51 -6.89 -19.61 -6.88
N ASP A 52 -7.82 -20.45 -7.31
CA ASP A 52 -9.03 -20.03 -8.00
C ASP A 52 -9.97 -19.24 -7.09
N GLY A 53 -10.55 -18.14 -7.63
CA GLY A 53 -11.56 -17.34 -6.95
C GLY A 53 -11.05 -16.50 -5.77
N VAL A 54 -9.73 -16.41 -5.58
CA VAL A 54 -9.13 -15.61 -4.51
C VAL A 54 -8.44 -14.38 -5.06
N TYR A 55 -8.77 -13.22 -4.49
CA TYR A 55 -8.20 -11.93 -4.80
C TYR A 55 -7.47 -11.37 -3.59
N ALA A 56 -6.35 -10.68 -3.82
CA ALA A 56 -5.61 -10.02 -2.75
C ALA A 56 -5.31 -8.56 -3.09
N ALA A 57 -5.36 -7.70 -2.08
CA ALA A 57 -5.10 -6.27 -2.21
C ALA A 57 -4.37 -5.70 -0.99
N GLY A 58 -3.82 -4.50 -1.13
CA GLY A 58 -3.11 -3.80 -0.07
C GLY A 58 -1.78 -4.46 0.28
N ASP A 59 -1.37 -4.32 1.54
CA ASP A 59 -0.07 -4.76 2.03
C ASP A 59 0.14 -6.28 1.96
N LEU A 60 -0.95 -7.03 1.71
CA LEU A 60 -0.94 -8.49 1.55
C LEU A 60 -0.55 -8.94 0.14
N ALA A 61 -0.72 -8.08 -0.87
CA ALA A 61 -0.53 -8.41 -2.28
C ALA A 61 0.81 -7.90 -2.81
N ARG A 62 1.53 -8.77 -3.54
CA ARG A 62 2.68 -8.38 -4.36
C ARG A 62 2.18 -8.06 -5.77
N ALA A 63 1.65 -6.85 -5.96
CA ALA A 63 1.12 -6.37 -7.22
C ALA A 63 2.08 -5.40 -7.90
N PHE A 64 2.15 -5.41 -9.23
CA PHE A 64 2.84 -4.39 -10.01
C PHE A 64 1.90 -3.22 -10.28
N VAL A 65 2.39 -1.98 -10.12
CA VAL A 65 1.66 -0.75 -10.46
C VAL A 65 1.86 -0.35 -11.92
N ASP A 66 2.98 -0.74 -12.47
CA ASP A 66 3.41 -0.58 -13.86
C ASP A 66 4.36 -1.74 -14.24
N GLU A 67 5.10 -1.61 -15.34
CA GLU A 67 6.01 -2.66 -15.84
C GLU A 67 7.27 -2.85 -14.97
N GLU A 68 7.62 -1.87 -14.12
CA GLU A 68 8.89 -1.85 -13.38
C GLU A 68 8.69 -1.86 -11.86
N HIS A 69 7.59 -1.28 -11.35
CA HIS A 69 7.43 -1.00 -9.93
C HIS A 69 6.40 -1.89 -9.26
N ILE A 70 6.78 -2.43 -8.10
CA ILE A 70 5.87 -3.16 -7.21
C ILE A 70 5.22 -2.15 -6.25
N ALA A 71 3.92 -2.29 -6.03
CA ALA A 71 3.17 -1.51 -5.07
C ALA A 71 3.82 -1.55 -3.68
N LEU A 72 3.99 -0.37 -3.08
CA LEU A 72 4.52 -0.27 -1.72
C LEU A 72 3.41 -0.50 -0.69
N MET A 73 3.78 -0.99 0.47
CA MET A 73 2.90 -1.12 1.63
C MET A 73 2.50 0.28 2.12
N SER A 74 1.38 0.78 1.61
CA SER A 74 0.88 2.11 1.94
C SER A 74 -0.61 2.23 1.65
N CYS A 75 -1.29 3.12 2.38
CA CYS A 75 -2.71 3.37 2.18
C CYS A 75 -3.05 3.84 0.75
N GLN A 76 -2.16 4.59 0.09
CA GLN A 76 -2.43 5.05 -1.28
C GLN A 76 -2.49 3.90 -2.29
N HIS A 77 -1.65 2.86 -2.14
CA HIS A 77 -1.71 1.67 -2.98
C HIS A 77 -2.86 0.75 -2.54
N ALA A 78 -3.01 0.52 -1.24
CA ALA A 78 -4.02 -0.36 -0.71
C ALA A 78 -5.45 0.06 -1.10
N MET A 79 -5.76 1.37 -1.05
CA MET A 79 -7.07 1.89 -1.43
C MET A 79 -7.39 1.67 -2.91
N VAL A 80 -6.43 1.91 -3.80
CA VAL A 80 -6.62 1.71 -5.25
C VAL A 80 -6.70 0.21 -5.55
N MET A 81 -5.77 -0.59 -5.04
CA MET A 81 -5.84 -2.06 -5.19
C MET A 81 -7.17 -2.63 -4.71
N GLY A 82 -7.68 -2.16 -3.55
CA GLY A 82 -8.96 -2.62 -3.01
C GLY A 82 -10.13 -2.40 -3.97
N LYS A 83 -10.16 -1.27 -4.69
CA LYS A 83 -11.18 -1.00 -5.72
C LYS A 83 -11.09 -1.98 -6.87
N TYR A 84 -9.87 -2.20 -7.41
CA TYR A 84 -9.66 -3.14 -8.51
C TYR A 84 -9.97 -4.59 -8.11
N ALA A 85 -9.51 -5.02 -6.94
CA ALA A 85 -9.78 -6.37 -6.45
C ALA A 85 -11.28 -6.61 -6.23
N GLY A 86 -11.98 -5.65 -5.63
CA GLY A 86 -13.43 -5.73 -5.43
C GLY A 86 -14.20 -5.73 -6.73
N HIS A 87 -13.83 -4.85 -7.69
CA HIS A 87 -14.42 -4.82 -9.03
C HIS A 87 -14.22 -6.15 -9.77
N ASN A 88 -13.00 -6.66 -9.76
CA ASN A 88 -12.65 -7.89 -10.46
C ASN A 88 -13.28 -9.12 -9.82
N ALA A 89 -13.33 -9.21 -8.49
CA ALA A 89 -14.01 -10.31 -7.81
C ALA A 89 -15.52 -10.35 -8.14
N ALA A 90 -16.18 -9.20 -8.16
CA ALA A 90 -17.57 -9.11 -8.57
C ALA A 90 -17.75 -9.41 -10.07
N GLY A 91 -16.87 -8.89 -10.92
CA GLY A 91 -16.86 -9.15 -12.35
C GLY A 91 -16.71 -10.64 -12.69
N ASP A 92 -15.78 -11.31 -12.01
CA ASP A 92 -15.54 -12.74 -12.19
C ASP A 92 -16.79 -13.59 -11.86
N LEU A 93 -17.43 -13.28 -10.73
CA LEU A 93 -18.69 -13.95 -10.34
C LEU A 93 -19.82 -13.71 -11.34
N LEU A 94 -19.83 -12.60 -12.05
CA LEU A 94 -20.86 -12.23 -13.02
C LEU A 94 -20.49 -12.58 -14.46
N GLY A 95 -19.29 -13.14 -14.70
CA GLY A 95 -18.79 -13.43 -16.04
C GLY A 95 -18.49 -12.16 -16.86
N LEU A 96 -18.14 -11.05 -16.21
CA LEU A 96 -17.80 -9.78 -16.85
C LEU A 96 -16.28 -9.67 -17.09
N PRO A 97 -15.85 -8.84 -18.05
CA PRO A 97 -14.43 -8.57 -18.27
C PRO A 97 -13.75 -7.99 -17.02
N LEU A 98 -12.58 -8.51 -16.68
CA LEU A 98 -11.77 -8.02 -15.58
C LEU A 98 -10.88 -6.85 -16.05
N VAL A 99 -10.49 -5.98 -15.10
CA VAL A 99 -9.70 -4.77 -15.37
C VAL A 99 -8.33 -4.91 -14.72
N PRO A 100 -7.23 -4.78 -15.48
CA PRO A 100 -5.89 -4.85 -14.90
C PRO A 100 -5.62 -3.67 -13.97
N TYR A 101 -5.03 -3.96 -12.81
CA TYR A 101 -4.61 -2.94 -11.85
C TYR A 101 -3.50 -2.07 -12.43
N ARG A 102 -3.69 -0.77 -12.30
CA ARG A 102 -2.67 0.25 -12.61
C ARG A 102 -2.76 1.39 -11.62
N GLN A 103 -1.61 1.97 -11.32
CA GLN A 103 -1.55 3.19 -10.50
C GLN A 103 -0.37 4.06 -10.94
N ASP A 104 -0.62 4.93 -11.89
CA ASP A 104 0.41 5.77 -12.52
C ASP A 104 0.98 6.83 -11.56
N ARG A 105 0.22 7.21 -10.54
CA ARG A 105 0.63 8.26 -9.62
C ARG A 105 1.10 7.71 -8.29
N TYR A 106 2.34 8.06 -7.95
CA TYR A 106 2.94 7.79 -6.65
C TYR A 106 3.44 9.08 -6.01
N VAL A 107 3.05 9.36 -4.77
CA VAL A 107 3.50 10.52 -4.01
C VAL A 107 3.99 10.10 -2.64
N THR A 108 4.94 10.87 -2.08
CA THR A 108 5.34 10.71 -0.68
C THR A 108 5.18 12.00 0.08
N CYS A 109 4.88 11.89 1.36
CA CYS A 109 4.86 13.03 2.26
C CYS A 109 5.51 12.64 3.59
N LEU A 110 6.77 13.03 3.76
CA LEU A 110 7.56 12.77 4.95
C LEU A 110 7.36 13.90 5.95
N ASP A 111 6.74 13.59 7.09
CA ASP A 111 6.60 14.53 8.21
C ASP A 111 7.92 14.61 9.01
N LEU A 112 8.40 15.80 9.24
CA LEU A 112 9.64 16.10 9.95
C LEU A 112 9.38 16.92 11.23
N GLY A 113 8.21 16.71 11.84
CA GLY A 113 7.84 17.34 13.11
C GLY A 113 7.69 18.85 12.99
N SER A 114 8.36 19.59 13.88
CA SER A 114 8.29 21.07 13.93
C SER A 114 8.91 21.75 12.72
N TRP A 115 9.82 21.09 11.99
CA TRP A 115 10.40 21.63 10.76
C TRP A 115 9.36 21.71 9.62
N GLY A 116 8.32 20.88 9.66
CA GLY A 116 7.28 20.75 8.63
C GLY A 116 7.28 19.38 7.97
N ALA A 117 7.18 19.34 6.66
CA ALA A 117 7.21 18.11 5.88
C ALA A 117 7.92 18.30 4.53
N VAL A 118 8.18 17.19 3.83
CA VAL A 118 8.62 17.17 2.43
C VAL A 118 7.58 16.39 1.64
N PHE A 119 7.02 16.99 0.61
CA PHE A 119 6.12 16.35 -0.34
C PHE A 119 6.84 16.15 -1.67
N SER A 120 6.83 14.93 -2.19
CA SER A 120 7.45 14.59 -3.46
C SER A 120 6.52 13.79 -4.37
N ASP A 121 6.76 13.84 -5.67
CA ASP A 121 6.00 13.15 -6.71
C ASP A 121 6.90 12.19 -7.49
N GLY A 122 6.31 11.10 -7.96
CA GLY A 122 6.97 10.08 -8.77
C GLY A 122 7.93 9.18 -7.98
N TRP A 123 8.40 8.14 -8.65
CA TRP A 123 9.37 7.18 -8.13
C TRP A 123 10.76 7.80 -7.94
N SER A 124 11.12 8.80 -8.74
CA SER A 124 12.31 9.64 -8.57
C SER A 124 12.23 10.56 -7.35
N ARG A 125 11.03 10.70 -6.75
CA ARG A 125 10.75 11.53 -5.56
C ARG A 125 11.11 12.99 -5.75
N GLU A 126 10.69 13.58 -6.88
CA GLU A 126 10.89 14.99 -7.15
C GLU A 126 10.15 15.86 -6.12
N VAL A 127 10.90 16.71 -5.42
CA VAL A 127 10.34 17.54 -4.36
C VAL A 127 9.42 18.62 -4.94
N GLN A 128 8.15 18.61 -4.54
CA GLN A 128 7.11 19.52 -5.01
C GLN A 128 6.74 20.59 -3.96
N ALA A 129 6.90 20.28 -2.68
CA ALA A 129 6.66 21.22 -1.58
C ALA A 129 7.46 20.83 -0.35
N ILE A 130 7.78 21.83 0.47
CA ILE A 130 8.51 21.65 1.73
C ILE A 130 7.86 22.45 2.86
N LYS A 131 8.31 22.20 4.09
CA LYS A 131 7.91 22.94 5.29
C LYS A 131 6.40 22.92 5.50
N GLN A 132 5.81 24.11 5.71
CA GLN A 132 4.41 24.25 6.11
C GLN A 132 3.42 23.84 4.99
N ASP A 133 3.74 24.15 3.74
CA ASP A 133 2.89 23.75 2.59
C ASP A 133 2.77 22.23 2.45
N ALA A 134 3.90 21.53 2.58
CA ALA A 134 3.92 20.08 2.60
C ALA A 134 3.20 19.52 3.85
N LYS A 135 3.37 20.16 5.01
CA LYS A 135 2.70 19.78 6.26
C LYS A 135 1.19 19.88 6.13
N GLN A 136 0.67 20.94 5.53
CA GLN A 136 -0.76 21.09 5.29
C GLN A 136 -1.31 19.99 4.37
N ARG A 137 -0.60 19.66 3.28
CA ARG A 137 -0.96 18.53 2.40
C ARG A 137 -1.01 17.20 3.17
N LYS A 138 -0.02 16.97 4.05
CA LYS A 138 0.00 15.79 4.93
C LYS A 138 -1.22 15.76 5.84
N GLN A 139 -1.57 16.86 6.48
CA GLN A 139 -2.74 16.95 7.36
C GLN A 139 -4.02 16.64 6.62
N VAL A 140 -4.27 17.26 5.44
CA VAL A 140 -5.44 16.97 4.61
C VAL A 140 -5.51 15.49 4.23
N THR A 141 -4.39 14.90 3.86
CA THR A 141 -4.34 13.46 3.55
C THR A 141 -4.75 12.63 4.76
N MET A 142 -4.16 12.89 5.93
CA MET A 142 -4.36 12.10 7.15
C MET A 142 -5.73 12.30 7.80
N THR A 143 -6.40 13.43 7.57
CA THR A 143 -7.67 13.76 8.24
C THR A 143 -8.90 13.65 7.34
N GLN A 144 -8.72 13.60 6.02
CA GLN A 144 -9.84 13.65 5.08
C GLN A 144 -9.77 12.57 3.99
N ARG A 145 -8.60 12.34 3.36
CA ARG A 145 -8.51 11.52 2.15
C ARG A 145 -8.38 10.02 2.39
N ILE A 146 -7.77 9.62 3.52
CA ILE A 146 -7.52 8.20 3.80
C ILE A 146 -8.73 7.48 4.42
N TYR A 147 -9.73 8.22 4.85
CA TYR A 147 -10.94 7.63 5.44
C TYR A 147 -11.97 7.34 4.36
N PRO A 148 -12.42 6.07 4.24
CA PRO A 148 -13.54 5.76 3.36
C PRO A 148 -14.83 6.36 3.94
N PRO A 149 -15.84 6.65 3.09
CA PRO A 149 -17.16 7.02 3.59
C PRO A 149 -17.75 5.87 4.43
N SER A 150 -18.52 6.22 5.45
CA SER A 150 -19.18 5.27 6.35
C SER A 150 -20.61 5.68 6.61
N GLY A 151 -21.49 4.70 6.86
CA GLY A 151 -22.90 4.95 7.22
C GLY A 151 -23.82 5.31 6.04
N ASP A 152 -23.29 5.53 4.83
CA ASP A 152 -24.07 5.80 3.62
C ASP A 152 -23.66 4.81 2.51
N ALA A 153 -24.57 3.90 2.18
CA ALA A 153 -24.31 2.84 1.19
C ALA A 153 -24.03 3.42 -0.22
N ALA A 154 -24.74 4.50 -0.61
CA ALA A 154 -24.55 5.12 -1.92
C ALA A 154 -23.17 5.77 -2.03
N ALA A 155 -22.74 6.50 -1.00
CA ALA A 155 -21.42 7.10 -0.93
C ALA A 155 -20.29 6.04 -0.91
N ILE A 156 -20.49 4.92 -0.22
CA ILE A 156 -19.54 3.81 -0.18
C ILE A 156 -19.39 3.17 -1.57
N LEU A 157 -20.50 2.87 -2.25
CA LEU A 157 -20.50 2.29 -3.58
C LEU A 157 -19.89 3.25 -4.61
N GLU A 158 -20.19 4.54 -4.52
CA GLU A 158 -19.58 5.56 -5.40
C GLU A 158 -18.05 5.64 -5.18
N ALA A 159 -17.61 5.65 -3.92
CA ALA A 159 -16.19 5.66 -3.59
C ALA A 159 -15.44 4.39 -4.02
N ALA A 160 -16.14 3.27 -4.20
CA ALA A 160 -15.57 2.00 -4.65
C ALA A 160 -15.43 1.89 -6.18
N ARG A 161 -16.01 2.79 -6.96
CA ARG A 161 -15.89 2.78 -8.44
C ARG A 161 -14.44 2.98 -8.90
N LEU A 162 -14.10 2.33 -10.02
CA LEU A 162 -12.85 2.53 -10.75
C LEU A 162 -12.86 3.84 -11.51
#